data_7de5b77dcf12ef0b279c56aed625b99d
#
_entry.id   7de5b77dcf12ef0b279c56aed625b99d
#
_cell.length_a   1.000
_cell.length_b   1.000
_cell.length_c   1.000
_cell.angle_alpha   90.00
_cell.angle_beta   90.00
_cell.angle_gamma   90.00
#
_symmetry.space_group_name_H-M   'P 1'
#
loop_
_entity.id
_entity.type
_entity.pdbx_description
1 polymer ?
#
loop_
_entity_poly.entity_id
_entity_poly.type
_entity_poly.pdbx_seq_one_letter_code
_entity_poly.pdbx_strand_id
1 'polypeptide(L)'
;MNRLRTALLMIAFTCLSTSSWAKPPLILPPDTFNPAQILPAPPADDSVEAQAERAYIKAAYADATSEQRAQAQRDAANESVRLFADTIPGFNLDQLPATKALFKTIRANENAQTGIFKRHFHRQRPYQVDTSITPCLPPKNFDINASDPSGHTTMAFSSAVVLADLLPAYAEAIMTRAEQYGRHRVVCGAHHPFDVRCGQVLGTLIGVTLLKTPALKPQLDAARTELTSKISAPTKLQNTEWVATRINGDAVKGNPPTLTIEQARTGFRAYGSSGCNRYTGKAILGDYNGLQFGPAASTRMACPSDLDLQEMAYFKALQSVTGYHLNQDDLILLDKDFNKVIEFRFNKNS
;
A
#
# COMPACT_ATOMS: atom_id res chain seq x y z
N MET A 1 65.42 51.88 10.86
CA MET A 1 64.15 51.43 11.51
C MET A 1 63.23 50.85 10.47
N ASN A 2 63.39 49.53 10.17
CA ASN A 2 62.65 48.82 9.21
C ASN A 2 61.56 47.98 9.91
N ARG A 3 60.31 48.25 9.62
CA ARG A 3 59.17 47.42 10.06
C ARG A 3 58.81 46.40 8.97
N LEU A 4 59.13 45.11 9.21
CA LEU A 4 58.61 43.97 8.42
C LEU A 4 57.14 43.85 8.71
N ARG A 5 56.31 43.85 7.64
CA ARG A 5 54.88 43.44 7.66
C ARG A 5 54.79 42.00 7.21
N THR A 6 54.52 41.15 8.16
CA THR A 6 54.21 39.74 7.87
C THR A 6 52.77 39.64 7.36
N ALA A 7 52.58 39.23 6.09
CA ALA A 7 51.27 38.95 5.51
C ALA A 7 50.92 37.47 5.80
N LEU A 8 49.84 37.25 6.56
CA LEU A 8 49.29 35.95 6.83
C LEU A 8 48.36 35.54 5.63
N LEU A 9 48.80 34.56 4.86
CA LEU A 9 48.03 34.01 3.77
C LEU A 9 47.04 32.98 4.36
N MET A 10 45.74 33.31 4.45
CA MET A 10 44.68 32.33 4.76
C MET A 10 44.35 31.53 3.49
N ILE A 11 44.77 30.29 3.46
CA ILE A 11 44.33 29.32 2.44
C ILE A 11 42.95 28.81 2.88
N ALA A 12 41.91 29.31 2.23
CA ALA A 12 40.55 28.73 2.36
C ALA A 12 40.49 27.40 1.63
N PHE A 13 40.46 26.30 2.39
CA PHE A 13 40.18 24.98 1.86
C PHE A 13 38.67 24.89 1.55
N THR A 14 38.28 25.17 0.32
CA THR A 14 36.95 24.87 -0.18
C THR A 14 36.86 23.36 -0.37
N CYS A 15 36.25 22.63 0.57
CA CYS A 15 35.80 21.28 0.39
C CYS A 15 34.72 21.27 -0.71
N LEU A 16 35.11 21.06 -1.95
CA LEU A 16 34.21 20.65 -3.01
C LEU A 16 33.74 19.23 -2.67
N SER A 17 32.55 19.11 -2.08
CA SER A 17 31.83 17.86 -1.95
C SER A 17 31.39 17.44 -3.35
N THR A 18 32.26 16.69 -4.05
CA THR A 18 31.85 15.92 -5.22
C THR A 18 30.85 14.89 -4.75
N SER A 19 29.57 15.14 -4.98
CA SER A 19 28.54 14.13 -4.87
C SER A 19 28.82 13.07 -5.95
N SER A 20 29.68 12.11 -5.62
CA SER A 20 29.92 10.95 -6.47
C SER A 20 28.61 10.17 -6.54
N TRP A 21 28.14 9.91 -7.75
CA TRP A 21 27.02 9.01 -8.03
C TRP A 21 27.46 7.56 -7.82
N ALA A 22 27.90 7.24 -6.61
CA ALA A 22 28.32 5.90 -6.26
C ALA A 22 27.12 4.95 -6.41
N LYS A 23 27.38 3.79 -7.02
CA LYS A 23 26.37 2.72 -7.06
C LYS A 23 25.98 2.38 -5.61
N PRO A 24 24.69 2.12 -5.34
CA PRO A 24 24.28 1.72 -4.01
C PRO A 24 25.00 0.45 -3.59
N PRO A 25 25.38 0.32 -2.30
CA PRO A 25 26.13 -0.84 -1.82
C PRO A 25 25.31 -2.13 -1.93
N LEU A 26 25.95 -3.21 -2.38
CA LEU A 26 25.41 -4.55 -2.25
C LEU A 26 25.78 -5.04 -0.84
N ILE A 27 24.76 -5.12 0.01
CA ILE A 27 24.88 -5.51 1.43
C ILE A 27 24.70 -7.01 1.58
N LEU A 28 23.87 -7.63 0.73
CA LEU A 28 23.67 -9.07 0.70
C LEU A 28 24.68 -9.73 -0.26
N PRO A 29 25.56 -10.61 0.24
CA PRO A 29 26.46 -11.40 -0.60
C PRO A 29 25.68 -12.24 -1.63
N PRO A 30 26.28 -12.58 -2.79
CA PRO A 30 25.62 -13.39 -3.82
C PRO A 30 25.16 -14.77 -3.34
N ASP A 31 25.83 -15.35 -2.35
CA ASP A 31 25.55 -16.66 -1.75
C ASP A 31 24.61 -16.59 -0.53
N THR A 32 23.98 -15.44 -0.28
CA THR A 32 23.04 -15.26 0.83
C THR A 32 21.89 -16.28 0.80
N PHE A 33 21.40 -16.61 -0.39
CA PHE A 33 20.31 -17.55 -0.59
C PHE A 33 20.67 -18.60 -1.63
N ASN A 34 20.41 -19.87 -1.31
CA ASN A 34 20.52 -20.96 -2.29
C ASN A 34 19.17 -21.12 -3.03
N PRO A 35 19.09 -20.88 -4.35
CA PRO A 35 17.82 -20.93 -5.09
C PRO A 35 17.07 -22.26 -4.91
N ALA A 36 17.75 -23.40 -5.02
CA ALA A 36 17.14 -24.72 -4.93
C ALA A 36 16.61 -25.08 -3.53
N GLN A 37 17.05 -24.35 -2.48
CA GLN A 37 16.57 -24.56 -1.10
C GLN A 37 15.44 -23.60 -0.73
N ILE A 38 15.35 -22.46 -1.42
CA ILE A 38 14.38 -21.41 -1.10
C ILE A 38 13.10 -21.53 -1.92
N LEU A 39 13.23 -21.83 -3.22
CA LEU A 39 12.08 -21.91 -4.13
C LEU A 39 12.04 -23.29 -4.80
N PRO A 40 10.84 -23.85 -5.02
CA PRO A 40 10.70 -25.06 -5.81
C PRO A 40 11.03 -24.76 -7.28
N ALA A 41 11.39 -25.80 -8.02
CA ALA A 41 11.56 -25.70 -9.47
C ALA A 41 10.21 -25.36 -10.15
N PRO A 42 10.21 -24.49 -11.18
CA PRO A 42 9.00 -24.18 -11.92
C PRO A 42 8.46 -25.41 -12.66
N PRO A 43 7.13 -25.52 -12.89
CA PRO A 43 6.56 -26.55 -13.74
C PRO A 43 7.18 -26.53 -15.14
N ALA A 44 7.43 -27.72 -15.71
CA ALA A 44 7.89 -27.85 -17.09
C ALA A 44 6.85 -27.24 -18.06
N ASP A 45 7.30 -26.61 -19.14
CA ASP A 45 6.42 -25.83 -20.03
C ASP A 45 5.32 -26.66 -20.71
N ASP A 46 5.54 -27.96 -20.90
CA ASP A 46 4.59 -28.92 -21.45
C ASP A 46 3.72 -29.61 -20.39
N SER A 47 3.96 -29.36 -19.11
CA SER A 47 3.17 -29.95 -18.01
C SER A 47 1.72 -29.43 -17.98
N VAL A 48 0.83 -30.22 -17.36
CA VAL A 48 -0.59 -29.84 -17.15
C VAL A 48 -0.69 -28.57 -16.30
N GLU A 49 0.18 -28.43 -15.30
CA GLU A 49 0.24 -27.27 -14.42
C GLU A 49 0.60 -26.00 -15.19
N ALA A 50 1.62 -26.05 -16.05
CA ALA A 50 2.03 -24.91 -16.86
C ALA A 50 0.97 -24.53 -17.91
N GLN A 51 0.27 -25.52 -18.47
CA GLN A 51 -0.86 -25.27 -19.37
C GLN A 51 -2.03 -24.60 -18.63
N ALA A 52 -2.35 -25.06 -17.41
CA ALA A 52 -3.37 -24.45 -16.56
C ALA A 52 -3.01 -22.99 -16.18
N GLU A 53 -1.74 -22.71 -15.88
CA GLU A 53 -1.29 -21.34 -15.63
C GLU A 53 -1.48 -20.42 -16.84
N ARG A 54 -1.18 -20.88 -18.06
CA ARG A 54 -1.40 -20.07 -19.27
C ARG A 54 -2.89 -19.86 -19.56
N ALA A 55 -3.73 -20.87 -19.31
CA ALA A 55 -5.18 -20.71 -19.38
C ALA A 55 -5.70 -19.68 -18.38
N TYR A 56 -5.20 -19.73 -17.13
CA TYR A 56 -5.52 -18.75 -16.10
C TYR A 56 -5.10 -17.32 -16.48
N ILE A 57 -3.92 -17.12 -17.07
CA ILE A 57 -3.45 -15.80 -17.56
C ILE A 57 -4.44 -15.22 -18.58
N LYS A 58 -4.89 -16.05 -19.54
CA LYS A 58 -5.86 -15.61 -20.55
C LYS A 58 -7.22 -15.25 -19.93
N ALA A 59 -7.71 -16.05 -19.00
CA ALA A 59 -8.92 -15.75 -18.26
C ALA A 59 -8.79 -14.47 -17.42
N ALA A 60 -7.71 -14.32 -16.66
CA ALA A 60 -7.45 -13.14 -15.84
C ALA A 60 -7.39 -11.83 -16.66
N TYR A 61 -6.87 -11.89 -17.88
CA TYR A 61 -6.90 -10.75 -18.80
C TYR A 61 -8.33 -10.47 -19.34
N ALA A 62 -9.08 -11.51 -19.70
CA ALA A 62 -10.42 -11.37 -20.23
C ALA A 62 -11.41 -10.83 -19.20
N ASP A 63 -11.33 -11.33 -17.96
CA ASP A 63 -12.20 -10.96 -16.84
C ASP A 63 -11.87 -9.56 -16.25
N ALA A 64 -10.66 -9.07 -16.47
CA ALA A 64 -10.26 -7.76 -15.98
C ALA A 64 -11.02 -6.64 -16.69
N THR A 65 -11.50 -5.65 -15.93
CA THR A 65 -12.09 -4.43 -16.48
C THR A 65 -11.05 -3.60 -17.24
N SER A 66 -11.51 -2.65 -18.06
CA SER A 66 -10.61 -1.71 -18.75
C SER A 66 -9.72 -0.94 -17.77
N GLU A 67 -10.27 -0.52 -16.61
CA GLU A 67 -9.52 0.19 -15.58
C GLU A 67 -8.48 -0.72 -14.91
N GLN A 68 -8.82 -1.97 -14.61
CA GLN A 68 -7.87 -2.95 -14.06
C GLN A 68 -6.72 -3.23 -15.02
N ARG A 69 -6.99 -3.37 -16.33
CA ARG A 69 -5.94 -3.52 -17.35
C ARG A 69 -5.06 -2.27 -17.46
N ALA A 70 -5.65 -1.07 -17.43
CA ALA A 70 -4.91 0.18 -17.43
C ALA A 70 -4.01 0.31 -16.18
N GLN A 71 -4.50 -0.07 -15.00
CA GLN A 71 -3.70 -0.09 -13.78
C GLN A 71 -2.56 -1.12 -13.87
N ALA A 72 -2.82 -2.32 -14.38
CA ALA A 72 -1.79 -3.32 -14.60
C ALA A 72 -0.68 -2.84 -15.54
N GLN A 73 -1.04 -2.06 -16.57
CA GLN A 73 -0.07 -1.45 -17.48
C GLN A 73 0.75 -0.34 -16.81
N ARG A 74 0.12 0.52 -15.99
CA ARG A 74 0.83 1.53 -15.17
C ARG A 74 1.82 0.86 -14.21
N ASP A 75 1.41 -0.21 -13.55
CA ASP A 75 2.26 -0.99 -12.66
C ASP A 75 3.43 -1.67 -13.40
N ALA A 76 3.18 -2.18 -14.59
CA ALA A 76 4.23 -2.76 -15.42
C ALA A 76 5.32 -1.75 -15.82
N ALA A 77 4.96 -0.48 -15.97
CA ALA A 77 5.88 0.61 -16.29
C ALA A 77 6.63 1.15 -15.05
N ASN A 78 6.14 0.90 -13.84
CA ASN A 78 6.67 1.44 -12.58
C ASN A 78 7.31 0.34 -11.72
N GLU A 79 8.58 0.08 -11.92
CA GLU A 79 9.34 -0.89 -11.11
C GLU A 79 10.10 -0.19 -9.98
N SER A 80 9.36 0.40 -9.04
CA SER A 80 9.93 1.13 -7.91
C SER A 80 8.97 1.19 -6.72
N VAL A 81 9.49 1.56 -5.54
CA VAL A 81 8.69 1.80 -4.32
C VAL A 81 7.61 2.90 -4.48
N ARG A 82 7.64 3.67 -5.57
CA ARG A 82 6.57 4.64 -5.92
C ARG A 82 5.21 3.97 -6.14
N LEU A 83 5.17 2.64 -6.31
CA LEU A 83 3.92 1.88 -6.38
C LEU A 83 3.02 2.09 -5.14
N PHE A 84 3.58 2.52 -4.00
CA PHE A 84 2.85 2.79 -2.76
C PHE A 84 2.36 4.25 -2.61
N ALA A 85 2.63 5.12 -3.59
CA ALA A 85 2.29 6.54 -3.47
C ALA A 85 0.78 6.78 -3.32
N ASP A 86 -0.06 5.99 -3.99
CA ASP A 86 -1.52 6.09 -3.89
C ASP A 86 -2.09 5.38 -2.65
N THR A 87 -1.26 4.58 -1.96
CA THR A 87 -1.66 3.81 -0.77
C THR A 87 -1.38 4.57 0.52
N ILE A 88 -0.30 5.39 0.53
CA ILE A 88 0.16 6.11 1.69
C ILE A 88 0.08 7.60 1.40
N PRO A 89 -0.90 8.31 1.97
CA PRO A 89 -1.04 9.74 1.79
C PRO A 89 0.22 10.51 2.17
N GLY A 90 0.65 11.41 1.29
CA GLY A 90 1.89 12.18 1.48
C GLY A 90 3.20 11.42 1.14
N PHE A 91 3.11 10.15 0.71
CA PHE A 91 4.29 9.38 0.31
C PHE A 91 4.82 9.83 -1.07
N ASN A 92 5.60 10.89 -1.05
CA ASN A 92 6.26 11.43 -2.25
C ASN A 92 7.77 11.33 -2.10
N LEU A 93 8.40 10.38 -2.81
CA LEU A 93 9.84 10.13 -2.74
C LEU A 93 10.73 11.33 -3.11
N ASP A 94 10.22 12.32 -3.84
CA ASP A 94 10.99 13.52 -4.18
C ASP A 94 11.09 14.47 -2.99
N GLN A 95 10.20 14.32 -2.01
CA GLN A 95 10.20 15.03 -0.73
C GLN A 95 10.72 14.17 0.43
N LEU A 96 11.14 12.92 0.17
CA LEU A 96 11.59 11.93 1.13
C LEU A 96 12.99 11.42 0.77
N PRO A 97 14.04 12.26 0.85
CA PRO A 97 15.38 11.90 0.38
C PRO A 97 16.02 10.73 1.13
N ALA A 98 15.83 10.60 2.46
CA ALA A 98 16.36 9.49 3.24
C ALA A 98 15.67 8.16 2.86
N THR A 99 14.35 8.20 2.74
CA THR A 99 13.53 7.07 2.27
C THR A 99 13.92 6.66 0.85
N LYS A 100 14.09 7.64 -0.06
CA LYS A 100 14.55 7.41 -1.43
C LYS A 100 15.92 6.73 -1.48
N ALA A 101 16.86 7.16 -0.64
CA ALA A 101 18.19 6.56 -0.56
C ALA A 101 18.13 5.11 -0.05
N LEU A 102 17.36 4.84 1.00
CA LEU A 102 17.12 3.50 1.54
C LEU A 102 16.57 2.55 0.45
N PHE A 103 15.48 2.94 -0.22
CA PHE A 103 14.86 2.08 -1.23
C PHE A 103 15.71 1.91 -2.49
N LYS A 104 16.61 2.82 -2.79
CA LYS A 104 17.65 2.63 -3.81
C LYS A 104 18.61 1.50 -3.42
N THR A 105 19.01 1.42 -2.15
CA THR A 105 19.86 0.34 -1.63
C THR A 105 19.12 -0.99 -1.62
N ILE A 106 17.87 -1.02 -1.13
CA ILE A 106 17.01 -2.22 -1.14
C ILE A 106 16.86 -2.75 -2.57
N ARG A 107 16.55 -1.88 -3.54
CA ARG A 107 16.36 -2.26 -4.95
C ARG A 107 17.63 -2.87 -5.56
N ALA A 108 18.80 -2.35 -5.23
CA ALA A 108 20.06 -2.88 -5.75
C ALA A 108 20.32 -4.31 -5.25
N ASN A 109 20.08 -4.55 -3.95
CA ASN A 109 20.25 -5.86 -3.32
C ASN A 109 19.21 -6.87 -3.81
N GLU A 110 17.94 -6.47 -3.89
CA GLU A 110 16.85 -7.28 -4.42
C GLU A 110 17.14 -7.71 -5.86
N ASN A 111 17.51 -6.76 -6.73
CA ASN A 111 17.80 -7.05 -8.13
C ASN A 111 18.97 -8.01 -8.33
N ALA A 112 20.03 -7.88 -7.50
CA ALA A 112 21.18 -8.79 -7.51
C ALA A 112 20.76 -10.22 -7.15
N GLN A 113 20.00 -10.41 -6.06
CA GLN A 113 19.51 -11.71 -5.62
C GLN A 113 18.53 -12.31 -6.63
N THR A 114 17.53 -11.54 -7.09
CA THR A 114 16.57 -11.98 -8.10
C THR A 114 17.26 -12.47 -9.37
N GLY A 115 18.32 -11.80 -9.82
CA GLY A 115 19.10 -12.20 -10.97
C GLY A 115 19.77 -13.56 -10.82
N ILE A 116 20.21 -13.93 -9.61
CA ILE A 116 20.78 -15.25 -9.30
C ILE A 116 19.72 -16.35 -9.48
N PHE A 117 18.52 -16.13 -8.92
CA PHE A 117 17.42 -17.09 -9.03
C PHE A 117 16.96 -17.24 -10.49
N LYS A 118 16.83 -16.16 -11.26
CA LYS A 118 16.46 -16.21 -12.66
C LYS A 118 17.46 -17.04 -13.50
N ARG A 119 18.75 -16.89 -13.25
CA ARG A 119 19.79 -17.69 -13.92
C ARG A 119 19.78 -19.17 -13.51
N HIS A 120 19.28 -19.46 -12.31
CA HIS A 120 19.17 -20.85 -11.85
C HIS A 120 17.97 -21.57 -12.50
N PHE A 121 16.80 -20.92 -12.56
CA PHE A 121 15.56 -21.57 -13.02
C PHE A 121 15.36 -21.54 -14.55
N HIS A 122 15.91 -20.56 -15.23
CA HIS A 122 15.85 -20.42 -16.71
C HIS A 122 14.43 -20.58 -17.33
N ARG A 123 13.38 -20.12 -16.63
CA ARG A 123 11.99 -20.26 -17.10
C ARG A 123 11.66 -19.26 -18.20
N GLN A 124 11.02 -19.73 -19.30
CA GLN A 124 10.46 -18.87 -20.33
C GLN A 124 9.23 -18.10 -19.82
N ARG A 125 8.97 -16.93 -20.41
CA ARG A 125 7.77 -16.15 -20.08
C ARG A 125 6.53 -16.70 -20.78
N PRO A 126 5.30 -16.45 -20.24
CA PRO A 126 4.05 -16.95 -20.81
C PRO A 126 3.92 -16.69 -22.32
N TYR A 127 4.18 -15.45 -22.75
CA TYR A 127 4.06 -15.02 -24.15
C TYR A 127 5.15 -15.61 -25.09
N GLN A 128 6.21 -16.17 -24.53
CA GLN A 128 7.26 -16.87 -25.30
C GLN A 128 6.87 -18.32 -25.57
N VAL A 129 6.11 -18.94 -24.65
CA VAL A 129 5.61 -20.30 -24.77
C VAL A 129 4.28 -20.34 -25.53
N ASP A 130 3.39 -19.38 -25.30
CA ASP A 130 2.07 -19.26 -25.92
C ASP A 130 1.93 -17.87 -26.57
N THR A 131 2.07 -17.80 -27.89
CA THR A 131 2.01 -16.55 -28.65
C THR A 131 0.63 -15.89 -28.69
N SER A 132 -0.41 -16.57 -28.21
CA SER A 132 -1.75 -15.98 -28.04
C SER A 132 -1.82 -15.05 -26.80
N ILE A 133 -0.83 -15.11 -25.92
CA ILE A 133 -0.71 -14.21 -24.77
C ILE A 133 0.08 -12.98 -25.17
N THR A 134 -0.56 -11.82 -25.15
CA THR A 134 0.10 -10.53 -25.45
C THR A 134 0.44 -9.80 -24.16
N PRO A 135 1.73 -9.49 -23.89
CA PRO A 135 2.11 -8.73 -22.70
C PRO A 135 1.65 -7.27 -22.83
N CYS A 136 1.25 -6.64 -21.70
CA CYS A 136 0.76 -5.26 -21.72
C CYS A 136 1.82 -4.18 -21.98
N LEU A 137 3.09 -4.55 -21.96
CA LEU A 137 4.21 -3.74 -22.47
C LEU A 137 5.05 -4.59 -23.42
N PRO A 138 5.58 -3.98 -24.50
CA PRO A 138 6.46 -4.70 -25.41
C PRO A 138 7.66 -5.27 -24.67
N PRO A 139 8.07 -6.52 -24.96
CA PRO A 139 9.25 -7.11 -24.36
C PRO A 139 10.47 -6.23 -24.66
N LYS A 140 11.18 -5.82 -23.63
CA LYS A 140 12.52 -5.26 -23.79
C LYS A 140 13.48 -6.42 -24.11
N ASN A 141 14.66 -6.16 -24.67
CA ASN A 141 15.69 -7.18 -24.93
C ASN A 141 16.19 -7.79 -23.61
N PHE A 142 15.40 -8.67 -23.01
CA PHE A 142 15.73 -9.43 -21.83
C PHE A 142 16.21 -10.82 -22.21
N ASP A 143 16.98 -11.42 -21.29
CA ASP A 143 17.19 -12.85 -21.30
C ASP A 143 15.83 -13.55 -21.45
N ILE A 144 15.71 -14.35 -22.51
CA ILE A 144 14.48 -15.04 -22.88
C ILE A 144 13.99 -16.00 -21.77
N ASN A 145 14.88 -16.46 -20.91
CA ASN A 145 14.60 -17.41 -19.85
C ASN A 145 14.61 -16.76 -18.44
N ALA A 146 14.10 -15.56 -18.31
CA ALA A 146 14.12 -14.78 -17.07
C ALA A 146 12.73 -14.56 -16.43
N SER A 147 11.83 -15.57 -16.51
CA SER A 147 10.50 -15.45 -15.95
C SER A 147 10.48 -15.63 -14.44
N ASP A 148 11.07 -16.72 -13.92
CA ASP A 148 10.98 -17.10 -12.52
C ASP A 148 12.24 -16.72 -11.72
N PRO A 149 12.06 -16.09 -10.55
CA PRO A 149 10.87 -15.45 -10.00
C PRO A 149 10.51 -14.12 -10.68
N SER A 150 9.27 -13.65 -10.50
CA SER A 150 8.85 -12.33 -10.98
C SER A 150 9.61 -11.20 -10.28
N GLY A 151 10.48 -10.48 -11.02
CA GLY A 151 11.30 -9.39 -10.47
C GLY A 151 10.46 -8.23 -9.95
N HIS A 152 9.40 -7.83 -10.65
CA HIS A 152 8.46 -6.82 -10.17
C HIS A 152 7.83 -7.22 -8.83
N THR A 153 7.40 -8.49 -8.69
CA THR A 153 6.82 -8.99 -7.44
C THR A 153 7.85 -9.06 -6.33
N THR A 154 9.07 -9.53 -6.63
CA THR A 154 10.18 -9.57 -5.64
C THR A 154 10.48 -8.16 -5.13
N MET A 155 10.55 -7.17 -6.02
CA MET A 155 10.75 -5.76 -5.67
C MET A 155 9.61 -5.23 -4.80
N ALA A 156 8.35 -5.50 -5.19
CA ALA A 156 7.20 -5.03 -4.45
C ALA A 156 7.17 -5.58 -3.03
N PHE A 157 7.41 -6.89 -2.84
CA PHE A 157 7.36 -7.52 -1.52
C PHE A 157 8.57 -7.18 -0.66
N SER A 158 9.79 -7.11 -1.20
CA SER A 158 10.95 -6.64 -0.43
C SER A 158 10.78 -5.20 0.06
N SER A 159 10.22 -4.35 -0.79
CA SER A 159 9.89 -2.97 -0.43
C SER A 159 8.73 -2.89 0.56
N ALA A 160 7.67 -3.70 0.38
CA ALA A 160 6.52 -3.73 1.26
C ALA A 160 6.89 -4.12 2.69
N VAL A 161 7.70 -5.18 2.86
CA VAL A 161 8.14 -5.65 4.18
C VAL A 161 8.90 -4.56 4.93
N VAL A 162 9.83 -3.88 4.25
CA VAL A 162 10.60 -2.80 4.88
C VAL A 162 9.72 -1.57 5.15
N LEU A 163 8.85 -1.21 4.22
CA LEU A 163 7.97 -0.04 4.38
C LEU A 163 6.92 -0.27 5.48
N ALA A 164 6.40 -1.49 5.61
CA ALA A 164 5.48 -1.88 6.69
C ALA A 164 6.14 -1.84 8.07
N ASP A 165 7.43 -2.18 8.18
CA ASP A 165 8.21 -2.00 9.41
C ASP A 165 8.42 -0.52 9.76
N LEU A 166 8.64 0.31 8.76
CA LEU A 166 8.81 1.75 8.93
C LEU A 166 7.49 2.48 9.23
N LEU A 167 6.38 2.01 8.69
CA LEU A 167 5.03 2.57 8.81
C LEU A 167 4.01 1.49 9.24
N PRO A 168 4.08 0.97 10.48
CA PRO A 168 3.23 -0.15 10.93
C PRO A 168 1.74 0.12 10.82
N ALA A 169 1.33 1.37 10.96
CA ALA A 169 -0.09 1.76 10.84
C ALA A 169 -0.66 1.59 9.41
N TYR A 170 0.22 1.49 8.41
CA TYR A 170 -0.13 1.25 7.01
C TYR A 170 0.20 -0.18 6.54
N ALA A 171 0.67 -1.06 7.43
CA ALA A 171 1.22 -2.36 7.04
C ALA A 171 0.24 -3.20 6.20
N GLU A 172 -1.03 -3.28 6.59
CA GLU A 172 -2.06 -4.02 5.85
C GLU A 172 -2.24 -3.44 4.43
N ALA A 173 -2.43 -2.13 4.31
CA ALA A 173 -2.62 -1.47 3.02
C ALA A 173 -1.39 -1.62 2.10
N ILE A 174 -0.19 -1.53 2.66
CA ILE A 174 1.09 -1.74 1.95
C ILE A 174 1.17 -3.18 1.41
N MET A 175 0.90 -4.18 2.24
CA MET A 175 0.98 -5.59 1.82
C MET A 175 -0.10 -5.94 0.79
N THR A 176 -1.33 -5.44 0.97
CA THR A 176 -2.42 -5.58 -0.01
C THR A 176 -2.04 -4.97 -1.37
N ARG A 177 -1.42 -3.78 -1.37
CA ARG A 177 -0.97 -3.13 -2.61
C ARG A 177 0.15 -3.92 -3.31
N ALA A 178 1.08 -4.47 -2.55
CA ALA A 178 2.15 -5.31 -3.10
C ALA A 178 1.58 -6.59 -3.75
N GLU A 179 0.55 -7.19 -3.14
CA GLU A 179 -0.13 -8.36 -3.67
C GLU A 179 -0.89 -8.04 -4.96
N GLN A 180 -1.63 -6.92 -5.00
CA GLN A 180 -2.29 -6.44 -6.22
C GLN A 180 -1.28 -6.20 -7.35
N TYR A 181 -0.15 -5.57 -7.04
CA TYR A 181 0.93 -5.33 -7.99
C TYR A 181 1.49 -6.64 -8.57
N GLY A 182 1.67 -7.67 -7.75
CA GLY A 182 2.05 -9.01 -8.20
C GLY A 182 0.99 -9.63 -9.12
N ARG A 183 -0.31 -9.56 -8.76
CA ARG A 183 -1.42 -10.04 -9.61
C ARG A 183 -1.48 -9.34 -10.95
N HIS A 184 -1.18 -8.05 -11.01
CA HIS A 184 -1.13 -7.30 -12.26
C HIS A 184 -0.07 -7.84 -13.24
N ARG A 185 0.95 -8.55 -12.77
CA ARG A 185 1.92 -9.21 -13.66
C ARG A 185 1.31 -10.38 -14.41
N VAL A 186 0.33 -11.07 -13.81
CA VAL A 186 -0.46 -12.13 -14.46
C VAL A 186 -1.43 -11.52 -15.48
N VAL A 187 -2.19 -10.51 -15.08
CA VAL A 187 -3.11 -9.77 -15.98
C VAL A 187 -2.36 -9.22 -17.18
N CYS A 188 -1.13 -8.74 -16.98
CA CYS A 188 -0.24 -8.27 -18.04
C CYS A 188 0.36 -9.37 -18.93
N GLY A 189 0.07 -10.64 -18.71
CA GLY A 189 0.66 -11.74 -19.49
C GLY A 189 2.18 -11.87 -19.37
N ALA A 190 2.79 -11.19 -18.38
CA ALA A 190 4.24 -11.05 -18.28
C ALA A 190 4.90 -12.14 -17.44
N HIS A 191 4.15 -12.76 -16.54
CA HIS A 191 4.60 -13.80 -15.62
C HIS A 191 3.51 -14.85 -15.39
N HIS A 192 3.95 -16.07 -15.14
CA HIS A 192 3.05 -17.13 -14.66
C HIS A 192 2.64 -16.88 -13.19
N PRO A 193 1.47 -17.36 -12.74
CA PRO A 193 1.09 -17.32 -11.31
C PRO A 193 2.16 -17.90 -10.37
N PHE A 194 2.84 -18.96 -10.79
CA PHE A 194 3.96 -19.55 -10.05
C PHE A 194 5.11 -18.55 -9.84
N ASP A 195 5.55 -17.86 -10.89
CA ASP A 195 6.63 -16.85 -10.82
C ASP A 195 6.28 -15.72 -9.85
N VAL A 196 5.02 -15.34 -9.79
CA VAL A 196 4.51 -14.31 -8.87
C VAL A 196 4.62 -14.83 -7.42
N ARG A 197 4.16 -16.06 -7.13
CA ARG A 197 4.32 -16.66 -5.78
C ARG A 197 5.78 -16.77 -5.39
N CYS A 198 6.66 -17.23 -6.28
CA CYS A 198 8.11 -17.26 -6.04
C CYS A 198 8.66 -15.85 -5.75
N GLY A 199 8.19 -14.84 -6.47
CA GLY A 199 8.56 -13.45 -6.22
C GLY A 199 8.09 -12.93 -4.86
N GLN A 200 6.90 -13.32 -4.40
CA GLN A 200 6.40 -13.00 -3.05
C GLN A 200 7.30 -13.60 -1.95
N VAL A 201 7.64 -14.89 -2.07
CA VAL A 201 8.50 -15.59 -1.10
C VAL A 201 9.89 -14.96 -1.06
N LEU A 202 10.54 -14.83 -2.22
CA LEU A 202 11.90 -14.27 -2.29
C LEU A 202 11.94 -12.82 -1.84
N GLY A 203 10.98 -11.98 -2.27
CA GLY A 203 10.90 -10.58 -1.86
C GLY A 203 10.72 -10.41 -0.36
N THR A 204 9.83 -11.21 0.25
CA THR A 204 9.64 -11.23 1.70
C THR A 204 10.93 -11.62 2.42
N LEU A 205 11.60 -12.69 1.98
CA LEU A 205 12.85 -13.14 2.58
C LEU A 205 13.96 -12.08 2.49
N ILE A 206 14.12 -11.44 1.32
CA ILE A 206 15.07 -10.33 1.13
C ILE A 206 14.75 -9.18 2.07
N GLY A 207 13.48 -8.73 2.14
CA GLY A 207 13.06 -7.63 3.01
C GLY A 207 13.36 -7.90 4.48
N VAL A 208 12.99 -9.07 4.99
CA VAL A 208 13.26 -9.50 6.37
C VAL A 208 14.77 -9.59 6.67
N THR A 209 15.55 -10.10 5.71
CA THR A 209 17.00 -10.21 5.87
C THR A 209 17.65 -8.83 5.90
N LEU A 210 17.25 -7.91 5.04
CA LEU A 210 17.75 -6.53 5.01
C LEU A 210 17.42 -5.79 6.30
N LEU A 211 16.21 -5.93 6.85
CA LEU A 211 15.82 -5.33 8.14
C LEU A 211 16.72 -5.77 9.29
N LYS A 212 17.22 -7.01 9.26
CA LYS A 212 18.11 -7.59 10.29
C LYS A 212 19.59 -7.31 10.04
N THR A 213 19.96 -6.74 8.89
CA THR A 213 21.35 -6.52 8.50
C THR A 213 21.89 -5.24 9.14
N PRO A 214 22.91 -5.30 10.02
CA PRO A 214 23.42 -4.11 10.74
C PRO A 214 23.87 -2.98 9.82
N ALA A 215 24.44 -3.29 8.66
CA ALA A 215 24.91 -2.31 7.69
C ALA A 215 23.78 -1.41 7.13
N LEU A 216 22.52 -1.86 7.15
CA LEU A 216 21.37 -1.07 6.70
C LEU A 216 20.77 -0.18 7.79
N LYS A 217 21.09 -0.46 9.07
CA LYS A 217 20.46 0.21 10.22
C LYS A 217 20.50 1.76 10.16
N PRO A 218 21.62 2.43 9.80
CA PRO A 218 21.64 3.89 9.71
C PRO A 218 20.64 4.44 8.68
N GLN A 219 20.46 3.76 7.53
CA GLN A 219 19.51 4.18 6.51
C GLN A 219 18.05 3.93 6.96
N LEU A 220 17.79 2.83 7.66
CA LEU A 220 16.49 2.54 8.25
C LEU A 220 16.11 3.59 9.30
N ASP A 221 17.03 3.95 10.21
CA ASP A 221 16.79 4.95 11.25
C ASP A 221 16.51 6.33 10.65
N ALA A 222 17.28 6.74 9.63
CA ALA A 222 17.08 8.00 8.93
C ALA A 222 15.74 8.05 8.20
N ALA A 223 15.37 6.98 7.47
CA ALA A 223 14.08 6.89 6.79
C ALA A 223 12.91 6.86 7.78
N ARG A 224 13.03 6.14 8.91
CA ARG A 224 12.01 6.12 9.97
C ARG A 224 11.76 7.51 10.53
N THR A 225 12.83 8.24 10.87
CA THR A 225 12.73 9.63 11.37
C THR A 225 12.04 10.53 10.35
N GLU A 226 12.43 10.44 9.08
CA GLU A 226 11.83 11.23 8.00
C GLU A 226 10.34 10.89 7.81
N LEU A 227 9.99 9.62 7.71
CA LEU A 227 8.60 9.17 7.52
C LEU A 227 7.71 9.54 8.70
N THR A 228 8.17 9.31 9.94
CA THR A 228 7.42 9.67 11.14
C THR A 228 7.14 11.19 11.22
N SER A 229 8.03 12.02 10.69
CA SER A 229 7.83 13.46 10.68
C SER A 229 6.91 13.98 9.57
N LYS A 230 6.71 13.20 8.49
CA LYS A 230 6.01 13.68 7.28
C LYS A 230 4.75 12.88 6.93
N ILE A 231 4.63 11.66 7.41
CA ILE A 231 3.48 10.80 7.17
C ILE A 231 2.66 10.72 8.45
N SER A 232 1.46 11.26 8.41
CA SER A 232 0.49 11.13 9.51
C SER A 232 0.01 9.68 9.59
N ALA A 233 -0.25 9.19 10.81
CA ALA A 233 -0.92 7.90 10.96
C ALA A 233 -2.31 7.94 10.30
N PRO A 234 -2.79 6.82 9.71
CA PRO A 234 -4.14 6.78 9.17
C PRO A 234 -5.16 6.96 10.30
N THR A 235 -6.19 7.72 10.02
CA THR A 235 -7.30 7.86 10.95
C THR A 235 -8.01 6.49 11.09
N LYS A 236 -8.26 6.08 12.32
CA LYS A 236 -8.92 4.80 12.60
C LYS A 236 -10.44 5.00 12.63
N LEU A 237 -11.20 4.05 12.10
CA LEU A 237 -12.65 4.03 12.25
C LEU A 237 -13.09 4.05 13.73
N GLN A 238 -12.39 3.27 14.56
CA GLN A 238 -12.68 3.10 15.99
C GLN A 238 -12.00 4.17 16.83
N ASN A 239 -12.66 4.56 17.93
CA ASN A 239 -12.20 5.54 18.91
C ASN A 239 -11.90 6.93 18.28
N THR A 240 -12.61 7.22 17.18
CA THR A 240 -12.55 8.49 16.46
C THR A 240 -13.94 9.10 16.46
N GLU A 241 -14.05 10.38 16.78
CA GLU A 241 -15.30 11.10 16.60
C GLU A 241 -15.43 11.60 15.18
N TRP A 242 -16.48 11.13 14.51
CA TRP A 242 -16.83 11.47 13.15
C TRP A 242 -17.99 12.46 13.15
N VAL A 243 -17.86 13.57 12.41
CA VAL A 243 -18.87 14.62 12.29
C VAL A 243 -19.50 14.55 10.91
N ALA A 244 -20.83 14.35 10.85
CA ALA A 244 -21.55 14.24 9.58
C ALA A 244 -21.51 15.56 8.79
N THR A 245 -21.24 15.45 7.49
CA THR A 245 -21.24 16.57 6.54
C THR A 245 -22.39 16.46 5.55
N ARG A 246 -22.81 15.21 5.23
CA ARG A 246 -23.96 14.93 4.35
C ARG A 246 -24.74 13.71 4.84
N ILE A 247 -26.05 13.71 4.59
CA ILE A 247 -26.97 12.59 4.81
C ILE A 247 -27.79 12.41 3.55
N ASN A 248 -27.73 11.23 2.90
CA ASN A 248 -28.39 10.92 1.62
C ASN A 248 -28.12 11.98 0.51
N GLY A 249 -26.92 12.54 0.49
CA GLY A 249 -26.52 13.58 -0.46
C GLY A 249 -26.81 15.01 -0.03
N ASP A 250 -27.73 15.24 0.92
CA ASP A 250 -28.05 16.58 1.45
C ASP A 250 -27.01 17.03 2.46
N ALA A 251 -26.63 18.30 2.39
CA ALA A 251 -25.74 18.91 3.38
C ALA A 251 -26.40 19.00 4.75
N VAL A 252 -25.65 18.62 5.79
CA VAL A 252 -26.08 18.74 7.19
C VAL A 252 -26.28 20.21 7.57
N LYS A 253 -27.35 20.51 8.28
CA LYS A 253 -27.72 21.85 8.75
C LYS A 253 -27.68 21.94 10.28
N GLY A 254 -27.38 23.12 10.81
CA GLY A 254 -27.36 23.34 12.27
C GLY A 254 -26.33 22.46 12.98
N ASN A 255 -26.76 21.74 14.01
CA ASN A 255 -25.92 20.84 14.78
C ASN A 255 -25.66 19.53 14.00
N PRO A 256 -24.44 19.22 13.60
CA PRO A 256 -24.15 18.02 12.85
C PRO A 256 -24.27 16.77 13.74
N PRO A 257 -24.84 15.67 13.21
CA PRO A 257 -24.72 14.37 13.84
C PRO A 257 -23.26 13.92 14.00
N THR A 258 -22.98 13.20 15.09
CA THR A 258 -21.66 12.62 15.32
C THR A 258 -21.76 11.10 15.48
N LEU A 259 -20.67 10.41 15.19
CA LEU A 259 -20.53 8.97 15.33
C LEU A 259 -19.18 8.63 15.93
N THR A 260 -19.18 7.83 16.98
CA THR A 260 -18.00 7.15 17.50
C THR A 260 -18.29 5.66 17.60
N ILE A 261 -17.34 4.83 17.14
CA ILE A 261 -17.40 3.38 17.28
C ILE A 261 -16.27 2.96 18.22
N GLU A 262 -16.59 2.25 19.29
CA GLU A 262 -15.59 1.76 20.24
C GLU A 262 -15.77 0.28 20.57
N GLN A 263 -14.71 -0.36 21.06
CA GLN A 263 -14.75 -1.73 21.56
C GLN A 263 -15.62 -1.77 22.83
N ALA A 264 -16.60 -2.67 22.87
CA ALA A 264 -17.40 -2.98 24.04
C ALA A 264 -16.97 -4.34 24.62
N ARG A 265 -17.55 -4.75 25.75
CA ARG A 265 -17.29 -6.09 26.35
C ARG A 265 -17.61 -7.22 25.36
N THR A 266 -18.63 -7.04 24.53
CA THR A 266 -19.02 -7.99 23.48
C THR A 266 -19.26 -7.20 22.20
N GLY A 267 -18.31 -7.29 21.23
CA GLY A 267 -18.42 -6.60 19.94
C GLY A 267 -18.12 -5.10 20.03
N PHE A 268 -18.88 -4.29 19.28
CA PHE A 268 -18.66 -2.84 19.18
C PHE A 268 -19.94 -2.07 19.53
N ARG A 269 -19.73 -0.88 20.09
CA ARG A 269 -20.76 0.10 20.38
C ARG A 269 -20.59 1.32 19.47
N ALA A 270 -21.67 1.77 18.87
CA ALA A 270 -21.76 3.06 18.21
C ALA A 270 -22.51 4.05 19.10
N TYR A 271 -22.03 5.28 19.20
CA TYR A 271 -22.69 6.35 19.93
C TYR A 271 -22.33 7.72 19.40
N GLY A 272 -23.09 8.73 19.78
CA GLY A 272 -22.87 10.10 19.36
C GLY A 272 -24.09 10.99 19.60
N SER A 273 -24.16 12.08 18.82
CA SER A 273 -25.31 12.97 18.67
C SER A 273 -26.00 12.74 17.35
N SER A 274 -27.33 12.82 17.32
CA SER A 274 -28.10 12.82 16.06
C SER A 274 -28.34 14.24 15.52
N GLY A 275 -27.70 15.23 16.15
CA GLY A 275 -27.93 16.66 15.91
C GLY A 275 -28.77 17.32 17.00
N CYS A 276 -29.72 16.59 17.58
CA CYS A 276 -30.53 17.03 18.71
C CYS A 276 -30.37 16.07 19.89
N ASN A 277 -30.60 14.79 19.68
CA ASN A 277 -30.56 13.78 20.75
C ASN A 277 -29.20 13.07 20.78
N ARG A 278 -28.84 12.51 21.95
CA ARG A 278 -27.75 11.56 22.08
C ARG A 278 -28.25 10.17 21.80
N TYR A 279 -27.44 9.34 21.16
CA TYR A 279 -27.79 7.96 20.85
C TYR A 279 -26.69 6.99 21.21
N THR A 280 -27.05 5.73 21.37
CA THR A 280 -26.13 4.59 21.47
C THR A 280 -26.82 3.36 20.89
N GLY A 281 -26.01 2.51 20.21
CA GLY A 281 -26.47 1.28 19.61
C GLY A 281 -25.31 0.29 19.42
N LYS A 282 -25.62 -0.90 18.95
CA LYS A 282 -24.61 -1.88 18.57
C LYS A 282 -24.05 -1.56 17.19
N ALA A 283 -22.73 -1.68 17.02
CA ALA A 283 -22.08 -1.75 15.72
C ALA A 283 -21.56 -3.17 15.48
N ILE A 284 -21.59 -3.62 14.22
CA ILE A 284 -21.10 -4.92 13.78
C ILE A 284 -20.09 -4.63 12.68
N LEU A 285 -18.82 -4.90 12.95
CA LEU A 285 -17.76 -4.84 11.95
C LEU A 285 -17.61 -6.21 11.31
N GLY A 286 -17.63 -6.24 9.99
CA GLY A 286 -17.44 -7.43 9.17
C GLY A 286 -16.15 -7.36 8.34
N ASP A 287 -15.88 -8.43 7.60
CA ASP A 287 -14.77 -8.47 6.64
C ASP A 287 -15.00 -7.48 5.49
N TYR A 288 -13.92 -7.11 4.79
CA TYR A 288 -13.96 -6.26 3.60
C TYR A 288 -14.65 -4.90 3.79
N ASN A 289 -14.40 -4.24 4.93
CA ASN A 289 -15.05 -2.98 5.33
C ASN A 289 -16.58 -3.10 5.53
N GLY A 290 -17.06 -4.28 5.89
CA GLY A 290 -18.45 -4.48 6.32
C GLY A 290 -18.72 -3.72 7.62
N LEU A 291 -19.86 -3.02 7.67
CA LEU A 291 -20.32 -2.28 8.86
C LEU A 291 -21.84 -2.28 8.87
N GLN A 292 -22.42 -2.66 10.01
CA GLN A 292 -23.85 -2.59 10.21
C GLN A 292 -24.16 -1.99 11.59
N PHE A 293 -25.30 -1.33 11.71
CA PHE A 293 -25.76 -0.78 12.97
C PHE A 293 -27.06 -1.47 13.40
N GLY A 294 -27.08 -1.89 14.66
CA GLY A 294 -28.31 -2.35 15.31
C GLY A 294 -29.23 -1.19 15.70
N PRO A 295 -30.43 -1.50 16.24
CA PRO A 295 -31.32 -0.47 16.78
C PRO A 295 -30.60 0.44 17.75
N ALA A 296 -30.79 1.75 17.61
CA ALA A 296 -30.23 2.76 18.50
C ALA A 296 -31.27 3.19 19.56
N ALA A 297 -30.82 3.27 20.80
CA ALA A 297 -31.55 3.98 21.85
C ALA A 297 -31.13 5.46 21.79
N SER A 298 -32.12 6.37 21.88
CA SER A 298 -31.85 7.81 21.90
C SER A 298 -32.59 8.50 23.04
N THR A 299 -32.09 9.67 23.48
CA THR A 299 -32.83 10.57 24.34
C THR A 299 -34.05 11.13 23.56
N ARG A 300 -35.00 11.72 24.27
CA ARG A 300 -36.22 12.28 23.70
C ARG A 300 -36.37 13.74 24.13
N MET A 301 -35.45 14.58 23.67
CA MET A 301 -35.58 16.03 23.86
C MET A 301 -36.51 16.59 22.79
N ALA A 302 -37.25 17.65 23.12
CA ALA A 302 -37.98 18.41 22.12
C ALA A 302 -37.00 19.18 21.23
N CYS A 303 -37.05 18.94 19.94
CA CYS A 303 -36.15 19.53 18.97
C CYS A 303 -36.92 20.50 18.05
N PRO A 304 -36.25 21.50 17.46
CA PRO A 304 -36.79 22.22 16.32
C PRO A 304 -37.12 21.28 15.16
N SER A 305 -38.19 21.53 14.41
CA SER A 305 -38.72 20.62 13.38
C SER A 305 -37.73 20.24 12.28
N ASP A 306 -36.81 21.12 11.94
CA ASP A 306 -35.75 20.87 10.94
C ASP A 306 -34.68 19.90 11.49
N LEU A 307 -34.36 19.97 12.78
CA LEU A 307 -33.45 19.02 13.42
C LEU A 307 -34.12 17.65 13.65
N ASP A 308 -35.43 17.62 13.90
CA ASP A 308 -36.17 16.35 13.98
C ASP A 308 -36.16 15.61 12.65
N LEU A 309 -36.40 16.33 11.55
CA LEU A 309 -36.33 15.73 10.21
C LEU A 309 -34.91 15.24 9.86
N GLN A 310 -33.88 15.97 10.25
CA GLN A 310 -32.49 15.56 10.05
C GLN A 310 -32.16 14.32 10.90
N GLU A 311 -32.58 14.27 12.15
CA GLU A 311 -32.41 13.10 13.03
C GLU A 311 -33.07 11.84 12.45
N MET A 312 -34.33 11.98 11.97
CA MET A 312 -35.04 10.86 11.32
C MET A 312 -34.29 10.38 10.08
N ALA A 313 -33.81 11.28 9.23
CA ALA A 313 -33.02 10.94 8.06
C ALA A 313 -31.70 10.24 8.45
N TYR A 314 -31.02 10.73 9.49
CA TYR A 314 -29.77 10.16 10.00
C TYR A 314 -29.96 8.72 10.50
N PHE A 315 -30.95 8.45 11.35
CA PHE A 315 -31.21 7.10 11.84
C PHE A 315 -31.66 6.14 10.73
N LYS A 316 -32.47 6.63 9.78
CA LYS A 316 -32.86 5.82 8.62
C LYS A 316 -31.66 5.46 7.77
N ALA A 317 -30.75 6.40 7.54
CA ALA A 317 -29.51 6.16 6.80
C ALA A 317 -28.59 5.18 7.54
N LEU A 318 -28.41 5.33 8.89
CA LEU A 318 -27.63 4.38 9.69
C LEU A 318 -28.15 2.94 9.58
N GLN A 319 -29.47 2.75 9.58
CA GLN A 319 -30.08 1.42 9.46
C GLN A 319 -29.85 0.76 8.09
N SER A 320 -29.60 1.54 7.04
CA SER A 320 -29.33 1.02 5.69
C SER A 320 -27.87 0.65 5.44
N VAL A 321 -26.96 1.00 6.38
CA VAL A 321 -25.52 0.79 6.21
C VAL A 321 -25.18 -0.70 6.16
N THR A 322 -24.38 -1.09 5.16
CA THR A 322 -23.81 -2.43 5.02
C THR A 322 -22.28 -2.41 4.92
N GLY A 323 -21.68 -1.23 4.68
CA GLY A 323 -20.24 -1.08 4.57
C GLY A 323 -19.78 0.35 4.72
N TYR A 324 -18.46 0.55 4.68
CA TYR A 324 -17.86 1.87 4.76
C TYR A 324 -16.64 2.01 3.84
N HIS A 325 -16.32 3.24 3.50
CA HIS A 325 -15.04 3.63 2.92
C HIS A 325 -14.39 4.66 3.84
N LEU A 326 -13.15 4.39 4.24
CA LEU A 326 -12.36 5.27 5.10
C LEU A 326 -11.17 5.81 4.30
N ASN A 327 -11.06 7.13 4.22
CA ASN A 327 -9.96 7.81 3.54
C ASN A 327 -9.50 8.98 4.41
N GLN A 328 -8.29 8.92 4.96
CA GLN A 328 -7.67 9.94 5.85
C GLN A 328 -8.64 10.59 6.84
N ASP A 329 -9.22 11.71 6.44
CA ASP A 329 -10.11 12.56 7.26
C ASP A 329 -11.60 12.34 6.96
N ASP A 330 -11.95 11.46 6.00
CA ASP A 330 -13.32 11.22 5.56
C ASP A 330 -13.76 9.78 5.80
N LEU A 331 -14.93 9.60 6.42
CA LEU A 331 -15.63 8.33 6.56
C LEU A 331 -16.93 8.39 5.75
N ILE A 332 -17.09 7.47 4.80
CA ILE A 332 -18.29 7.36 3.97
C ILE A 332 -18.98 6.05 4.31
N LEU A 333 -20.22 6.11 4.78
CA LEU A 333 -21.06 4.94 4.99
C LEU A 333 -21.85 4.61 3.74
N LEU A 334 -21.91 3.32 3.40
CA LEU A 334 -22.47 2.79 2.16
C LEU A 334 -23.63 1.84 2.45
N ASP A 335 -24.68 1.88 1.62
CA ASP A 335 -25.76 0.89 1.62
C ASP A 335 -25.37 -0.38 0.82
N LYS A 336 -26.31 -1.33 0.73
CA LYS A 336 -26.14 -2.61 -0.02
C LYS A 336 -25.87 -2.44 -1.52
N ASP A 337 -26.24 -1.31 -2.09
CA ASP A 337 -26.06 -0.97 -3.51
C ASP A 337 -24.84 -0.05 -3.73
N PHE A 338 -24.00 0.10 -2.68
CA PHE A 338 -22.82 0.98 -2.63
C PHE A 338 -23.12 2.47 -2.79
N ASN A 339 -24.36 2.91 -2.56
CA ASN A 339 -24.67 4.34 -2.52
C ASN A 339 -24.15 4.95 -1.21
N LYS A 340 -23.69 6.19 -1.29
CA LYS A 340 -23.30 6.98 -0.11
C LYS A 340 -24.54 7.40 0.67
N VAL A 341 -24.67 6.92 1.91
CA VAL A 341 -25.82 7.28 2.75
C VAL A 341 -25.46 8.30 3.84
N ILE A 342 -24.21 8.27 4.37
CA ILE A 342 -23.73 9.35 5.25
C ILE A 342 -22.26 9.60 4.93
N GLU A 343 -21.90 10.87 4.83
CA GLU A 343 -20.51 11.30 4.70
C GLU A 343 -20.11 12.07 5.97
N PHE A 344 -18.99 11.68 6.57
CA PHE A 344 -18.43 12.28 7.78
C PHE A 344 -17.04 12.80 7.53
N ARG A 345 -16.64 13.74 8.38
CA ARG A 345 -15.25 14.20 8.50
C ARG A 345 -14.73 13.98 9.91
N PHE A 346 -13.45 13.69 10.03
CA PHE A 346 -12.75 13.57 11.29
C PHE A 346 -12.81 14.87 12.09
N ASN A 347 -13.18 14.76 13.39
CA ASN A 347 -13.12 15.89 14.30
C ASN A 347 -11.69 16.08 14.82
N LYS A 348 -10.96 17.05 14.24
CA LYS A 348 -9.56 17.35 14.65
C LYS A 348 -9.43 17.98 16.04
N ASN A 349 -10.56 18.32 16.67
CA ASN A 349 -10.61 18.99 17.98
C ASN A 349 -11.02 18.06 19.13
N SER A 350 -11.14 16.76 18.89
CA SER A 350 -11.47 15.75 19.91
C SER A 350 -10.24 15.03 20.45
#